data_97b102277e61d0878213debd46a1253d
#
_entry.id   97b102277e61d0878213debd46a1253d
#
_cell.length_a   1.000
_cell.length_b   1.000
_cell.length_c   1.000
_cell.angle_alpha   90.00
_cell.angle_beta   90.00
_cell.angle_gamma   90.00
#
_symmetry.space_group_name_H-M   'P 1'
#
loop_
_entity.id
_entity.type
_entity.pdbx_description
1 polymer ?
#
loop_
_entity_poly.entity_id
_entity_poly.type
_entity_poly.pdbx_seq_one_letter_code
_entity_poly.pdbx_strand_id
1 'polypeptide(L)'
;FDTVLPNIYADAGFVPVARLAWNDDYAPHGWDYDTYRRYNNGRPDVVFMAHDPAAVGSLYDRAAGEYVSDYDDGIAAAKTYRTTQSRR
;
A
#
# COMPACT_ATOMS: atom_id res chain seq x y z
N PHE A 1 -4.68 -3.03 -1.65
CA PHE A 1 -4.88 -3.67 -0.34
C PHE A 1 -3.64 -4.45 0.06
N ASP A 2 -3.40 -4.54 1.36
CA ASP A 2 -2.25 -5.26 1.94
C ASP A 2 -2.50 -6.77 1.93
N THR A 3 -2.48 -7.35 0.75
CA THR A 3 -2.66 -8.78 0.50
C THR A 3 -1.43 -9.33 -0.24
N VAL A 4 -1.60 -10.10 -1.32
CA VAL A 4 -0.46 -10.62 -2.08
C VAL A 4 0.12 -9.60 -3.07
N LEU A 5 -0.70 -8.65 -3.55
CA LEU A 5 -0.26 -7.69 -4.57
C LEU A 5 0.94 -6.84 -4.16
N PRO A 6 1.02 -6.31 -2.91
CA PRO A 6 2.20 -5.55 -2.51
C PRO A 6 3.52 -6.31 -2.64
N ASN A 7 3.52 -7.63 -2.45
CA ASN A 7 4.72 -8.45 -2.63
C ASN A 7 5.18 -8.43 -4.08
N ILE A 8 4.25 -8.52 -5.03
CA ILE A 8 4.53 -8.48 -6.46
C ILE A 8 5.05 -7.10 -6.86
N TYR A 9 4.42 -6.04 -6.35
CA TYR A 9 4.82 -4.67 -6.65
C TYR A 9 6.19 -4.34 -6.06
N ALA A 10 6.50 -4.83 -4.86
CA ALA A 10 7.81 -4.61 -4.25
C ALA A 10 8.94 -5.20 -5.11
N ASP A 11 8.72 -6.39 -5.68
CA ASP A 11 9.68 -7.01 -6.58
C ASP A 11 9.91 -6.15 -7.84
N ALA A 12 8.89 -5.45 -8.31
CA ALA A 12 8.98 -4.55 -9.46
C ALA A 12 9.54 -3.15 -9.12
N GLY A 13 9.84 -2.88 -7.85
CA GLY A 13 10.43 -1.61 -7.42
C GLY A 13 9.45 -0.64 -6.79
N PHE A 14 8.25 -1.07 -6.42
CA PHE A 14 7.30 -0.23 -5.70
C PHE A 14 7.54 -0.35 -4.20
N VAL A 15 7.59 0.80 -3.51
CA VAL A 15 7.81 0.86 -2.08
C VAL A 15 6.58 1.44 -1.37
N PRO A 16 6.21 0.91 -0.18
CA PRO A 16 5.08 1.46 0.57
C PRO A 16 5.46 2.81 1.18
N VAL A 17 4.66 3.83 0.91
CA VAL A 17 4.89 5.20 1.43
C VAL A 17 3.82 5.64 2.40
N ALA A 18 2.60 5.14 2.27
CA ALA A 18 1.48 5.46 3.16
C ALA A 18 0.53 4.28 3.27
N ARG A 19 -0.23 4.26 4.36
CA ARG A 19 -1.25 3.24 4.63
C ARG A 19 -2.52 3.90 5.10
N LEU A 20 -3.66 3.35 4.70
CA LEU A 20 -4.98 3.76 5.18
C LEU A 20 -5.64 2.54 5.82
N ALA A 21 -6.03 2.65 7.09
CA ALA A 21 -6.69 1.57 7.80
C ALA A 21 -8.02 1.21 7.13
N TRP A 22 -8.36 -0.07 7.17
CA TRP A 22 -9.63 -0.55 6.60
C TRP A 22 -10.82 0.17 7.22
N ASN A 23 -11.79 0.54 6.36
CA ASN A 23 -13.07 1.08 6.79
C ASN A 23 -14.19 0.25 6.15
N ASP A 24 -14.98 -0.46 6.97
CA ASP A 24 -16.06 -1.31 6.50
C ASP A 24 -17.10 -0.56 5.66
N ASP A 25 -17.30 0.73 5.92
CA ASP A 25 -18.24 1.56 5.16
C ASP A 25 -17.84 1.73 3.69
N TYR A 26 -16.55 1.58 3.39
CA TYR A 26 -16.00 1.72 2.05
C TYR A 26 -15.51 0.40 1.47
N ALA A 27 -15.88 -0.73 2.09
CA ALA A 27 -15.49 -2.03 1.58
C ALA A 27 -16.01 -2.24 0.15
N PRO A 28 -15.22 -2.88 -0.73
CA PRO A 28 -15.69 -3.21 -2.08
C PRO A 28 -16.97 -4.05 -2.02
N HIS A 29 -17.89 -3.82 -2.94
CA HIS A 29 -19.13 -4.59 -3.01
C HIS A 29 -18.80 -6.08 -3.17
N GLY A 30 -19.42 -6.91 -2.33
CA GLY A 30 -19.18 -8.35 -2.38
C GLY A 30 -17.86 -8.80 -1.79
N TRP A 31 -17.17 -7.95 -0.99
CA TRP A 31 -15.92 -8.32 -0.37
C TRP A 31 -16.08 -9.55 0.52
N ASP A 32 -15.25 -10.56 0.29
CA ASP A 32 -15.30 -11.81 1.03
C ASP A 32 -14.26 -11.80 2.17
N TYR A 33 -14.72 -11.46 3.38
CA TYR A 33 -13.87 -11.39 4.56
C TYR A 33 -13.22 -12.74 4.89
N ASP A 34 -13.89 -13.85 4.63
CA ASP A 34 -13.36 -15.19 4.92
C ASP A 34 -12.21 -15.56 4.01
N THR A 35 -12.31 -15.24 2.72
CA THR A 35 -11.24 -15.50 1.75
C THR A 35 -9.95 -14.77 2.15
N TYR A 36 -10.08 -13.56 2.67
CA TYR A 36 -8.94 -12.72 3.05
C TYR A 36 -8.64 -12.75 4.55
N ARG A 37 -9.14 -13.73 5.27
CA ARG A 37 -9.00 -13.81 6.74
C ARG A 37 -7.56 -13.71 7.23
N ARG A 38 -6.60 -14.26 6.50
CA ARG A 38 -5.19 -14.22 6.86
C ARG A 38 -4.58 -12.80 6.81
N TYR A 39 -5.27 -11.85 6.18
CA TYR A 39 -4.83 -10.48 6.03
C TYR A 39 -5.65 -9.59 6.97
N ASN A 40 -5.17 -9.44 8.20
CA ASN A 40 -5.83 -8.62 9.22
C ASN A 40 -7.31 -8.97 9.41
N ASN A 41 -7.62 -10.26 9.54
CA ASN A 41 -8.99 -10.80 9.70
C ASN A 41 -9.95 -10.39 8.57
N GLY A 42 -9.45 -10.33 7.35
CA GLY A 42 -10.24 -9.97 6.19
C GLY A 42 -10.40 -8.47 5.97
N ARG A 43 -9.71 -7.64 6.74
CA ARG A 43 -9.74 -6.19 6.68
C ARG A 43 -8.36 -5.59 6.44
N PRO A 44 -7.75 -5.88 5.28
CA PRO A 44 -6.39 -5.40 5.00
C PRO A 44 -6.34 -3.90 4.82
N ASP A 45 -5.21 -3.28 5.20
CA ASP A 45 -4.97 -1.87 4.93
C ASP A 45 -4.95 -1.59 3.42
N VAL A 46 -5.26 -0.36 3.05
CA VAL A 46 -4.95 0.16 1.72
C VAL A 46 -3.51 0.68 1.76
N VAL A 47 -2.66 0.18 0.88
CA VAL A 47 -1.25 0.56 0.83
C VAL A 47 -1.01 1.43 -0.40
N PHE A 48 -0.44 2.61 -0.19
CA PHE A 48 -0.04 3.52 -1.25
C PHE A 48 1.43 3.32 -1.53
N MET A 49 1.77 2.97 -2.76
CA MET A 49 3.14 2.63 -3.14
C MET A 49 3.64 3.58 -4.22
N ALA A 50 4.94 3.85 -4.21
CA ALA A 50 5.61 4.65 -5.22
C ALA A 50 6.73 3.83 -5.85
N HIS A 51 6.96 4.03 -7.14
CA HIS A 51 8.02 3.33 -7.86
C HIS A 51 9.39 3.95 -7.59
N ASP A 52 10.34 3.10 -7.19
CA ASP A 52 11.74 3.47 -7.00
C ASP A 52 12.60 2.43 -7.74
N PRO A 53 13.24 2.83 -8.85
CA PRO A 53 14.07 1.89 -9.63
C PRO A 53 15.17 1.22 -8.79
N ALA A 54 15.67 1.88 -7.77
CA ALA A 54 16.69 1.32 -6.88
C ALA A 54 16.14 0.20 -5.99
N ALA A 55 14.82 0.07 -5.87
CA ALA A 55 14.18 -0.94 -5.02
C ALA A 55 13.72 -2.19 -5.80
N VAL A 56 14.01 -2.29 -7.09
CA VAL A 56 13.67 -3.50 -7.88
C VAL A 56 14.30 -4.72 -7.24
N GLY A 57 13.49 -5.76 -7.06
CA GLY A 57 13.92 -7.00 -6.39
C GLY A 57 13.85 -6.94 -4.87
N SER A 58 13.38 -5.85 -4.29
CA SER A 58 13.24 -5.73 -2.83
C SER A 58 12.07 -6.55 -2.31
N LEU A 59 12.15 -6.93 -1.04
CA LEU A 59 11.04 -7.58 -0.36
C LEU A 59 10.06 -6.53 0.17
N TYR A 60 8.77 -6.87 0.15
CA TYR A 60 7.74 -6.01 0.71
C TYR A 60 7.85 -5.96 2.23
N ASP A 61 7.96 -4.76 2.79
CA ASP A 61 7.97 -4.54 4.24
C ASP A 61 6.57 -4.13 4.71
N ARG A 62 5.90 -5.02 5.43
CA ARG A 62 4.54 -4.80 5.93
C ARG A 62 4.46 -3.75 7.03
N ALA A 63 5.60 -3.40 7.64
CA ALA A 63 5.68 -2.36 8.66
C ALA A 63 5.98 -0.98 8.06
N ALA A 64 6.38 -0.90 6.80
CA ALA A 64 6.72 0.36 6.15
C ALA A 64 5.47 1.13 5.74
N GLY A 65 5.61 2.44 5.65
CA GLY A 65 4.52 3.32 5.26
C GLY A 65 3.86 3.98 6.46
N GLU A 66 3.56 5.26 6.33
CA GLU A 66 2.95 6.06 7.38
C GLU A 66 1.43 6.01 7.25
N TYR A 67 0.71 5.82 8.36
CA TYR A 67 -0.75 5.84 8.35
C TYR A 67 -1.26 7.26 8.10
N VAL A 68 -2.20 7.38 7.15
CA VAL A 68 -2.85 8.64 6.79
C VAL A 68 -4.33 8.58 7.15
N SER A 69 -4.99 9.75 7.18
CA SER A 69 -6.39 9.87 7.61
C SER A 69 -7.40 9.60 6.51
N ASP A 70 -7.01 9.79 5.25
CA ASP A 70 -7.91 9.58 4.12
C ASP A 70 -7.14 9.17 2.86
N TYR A 71 -7.90 8.80 1.83
CA TYR A 71 -7.35 8.31 0.56
C TYR A 71 -6.52 9.38 -0.17
N ASP A 72 -6.98 10.63 -0.15
CA ASP A 72 -6.28 11.73 -0.84
C ASP A 72 -4.91 11.99 -0.21
N ASP A 73 -4.79 11.90 1.10
CA ASP A 73 -3.49 12.03 1.79
C ASP A 73 -2.53 10.92 1.37
N GLY A 74 -3.02 9.70 1.18
CA GLY A 74 -2.20 8.60 0.70
C GLY A 74 -1.68 8.84 -0.71
N ILE A 75 -2.54 9.31 -1.61
CA ILE A 75 -2.14 9.65 -2.97
C ILE A 75 -1.11 10.78 -2.97
N ALA A 76 -1.31 11.81 -2.15
CA ALA A 76 -0.37 12.92 -2.04
C ALA A 76 1.00 12.45 -1.55
N ALA A 77 1.04 11.54 -0.58
CA ALA A 77 2.29 10.98 -0.07
C ALA A 77 3.06 10.24 -1.18
N ALA A 78 2.37 9.44 -1.99
CA ALA A 78 3.00 8.71 -3.11
C ALA A 78 3.55 9.67 -4.16
N LYS A 79 2.82 10.72 -4.50
CA LYS A 79 3.26 11.74 -5.46
C LYS A 79 4.48 12.51 -4.95
N THR A 80 4.48 12.87 -3.67
CA THR A 80 5.60 13.58 -3.04
C THR A 80 6.86 12.74 -3.07
N TYR A 81 6.75 11.45 -2.78
CA TYR A 81 7.87 10.52 -2.83
C TYR A 81 8.49 10.48 -4.24
N ARG A 82 7.67 10.36 -5.28
CA ARG A 82 8.13 10.33 -6.67
C ARG A 82 8.85 11.62 -7.05
N THR A 83 8.32 12.77 -6.66
CA THR A 83 8.94 14.08 -6.93
C THR A 83 10.30 14.18 -6.25
N THR A 84 10.42 13.73 -5.00
CA THR A 84 11.68 13.72 -4.27
C THR A 84 12.72 12.84 -4.97
N GLN A 85 12.33 11.65 -5.43
CA GLN A 85 13.23 10.76 -6.15
C GLN A 85 13.67 11.34 -7.49
N SER A 86 12.79 12.03 -8.19
CA SER A 86 13.09 12.65 -9.49
C SER A 86 14.14 13.76 -9.41
N ARG A 87 14.32 14.37 -8.24
CA ARG A 87 15.28 15.45 -8.04
C ARG A 87 16.71 14.98 -7.77
N ARG A 88 16.87 13.69 -7.61
CA ARG A 88 18.19 13.11 -7.39
C ARG A 88 18.85 12.77 -8.72
#